data_0c674296128f89b727ccc71f1868c5a3
#
_entry.id   0c674296128f89b727ccc71f1868c5a3
#
_cell.length_a   1.000
_cell.length_b   1.000
_cell.length_c   1.000
_cell.angle_alpha   90.00
_cell.angle_beta   90.00
_cell.angle_gamma   90.00
#
_symmetry.space_group_name_H-M   'P 1'
#
loop_
_entity.id
_entity.type
_entity.pdbx_description
1 polymer ?
#
loop_
_entity_poly.entity_id
_entity_poly.type
_entity_poly.pdbx_seq_one_letter_code
_entity_poly.pdbx_strand_id
1 'polypeptide(L)'
;MPIAAIALIRDDRGRVLLVKQTRGPFAGAWLLPGGRAADDESAVHALVREVREETGLTLTDAIYVTGYRTSGDGYDLTVLLYRGPAEGTLVAEHGSDARWFDVEAIAEAHPALRRQLFDAGVGRDDDALIDAALADAAIGMVRLP
;
A
#
# COMPACT_ATOMS: atom_id res chain seq x y z
N MET A 1 7.77 4.47 17.43
CA MET A 1 7.93 4.10 16.00
C MET A 1 6.70 4.53 15.22
N PRO A 2 6.86 5.22 14.10
CA PRO A 2 5.72 5.61 13.27
C PRO A 2 4.96 4.39 12.76
N ILE A 3 3.64 4.54 12.67
CA ILE A 3 2.76 3.51 12.12
C ILE A 3 2.06 4.09 10.89
N ALA A 4 2.12 3.37 9.79
CA ALA A 4 1.35 3.64 8.59
C ALA A 4 0.37 2.50 8.34
N ALA A 5 -0.77 2.81 7.75
CA ALA A 5 -1.75 1.81 7.33
C ALA A 5 -2.01 1.97 5.84
N ILE A 6 -2.06 0.86 5.13
CA ILE A 6 -2.30 0.81 3.69
C ILE A 6 -3.44 -0.17 3.38
N ALA A 7 -4.12 0.03 2.27
CA ALA A 7 -5.27 -0.78 1.89
C ALA A 7 -5.15 -1.39 0.51
N LEU A 8 -5.39 -2.69 0.44
CA LEU A 8 -5.67 -3.38 -0.80
C LEU A 8 -7.16 -3.20 -1.13
N ILE A 9 -7.45 -2.43 -2.16
CA ILE A 9 -8.80 -2.16 -2.65
C ILE A 9 -8.88 -2.66 -4.08
N ARG A 10 -9.88 -3.49 -4.35
CA ARG A 10 -10.12 -4.05 -5.69
C ARG A 10 -11.48 -3.60 -6.19
N ASP A 11 -11.59 -3.37 -7.50
CA ASP A 11 -12.88 -3.12 -8.12
C ASP A 11 -13.58 -4.44 -8.51
N ASP A 12 -14.75 -4.34 -9.13
CA ASP A 12 -15.55 -5.49 -9.57
C ASP A 12 -14.90 -6.30 -10.69
N ARG A 13 -13.85 -5.75 -11.33
CA ARG A 13 -13.03 -6.45 -12.33
C ARG A 13 -11.76 -7.05 -11.72
N GLY A 14 -11.58 -6.94 -10.40
CA GLY A 14 -10.39 -7.40 -9.71
C GLY A 14 -9.16 -6.53 -9.88
N ARG A 15 -9.29 -5.33 -10.45
CA ARG A 15 -8.18 -4.38 -10.57
C ARG A 15 -7.84 -3.80 -9.20
N VAL A 16 -6.58 -3.45 -9.03
CA VAL A 16 -6.03 -2.93 -7.77
C VAL A 16 -5.88 -1.42 -7.85
N LEU A 17 -6.32 -0.72 -6.82
CA LEU A 17 -6.16 0.73 -6.70
C LEU A 17 -4.75 1.06 -6.24
N LEU A 18 -4.03 1.85 -7.04
CA LEU A 18 -2.71 2.37 -6.68
C LEU A 18 -2.69 3.89 -6.75
N VAL A 19 -1.84 4.47 -5.93
CA VAL A 19 -1.62 5.91 -5.84
C VAL A 19 -0.14 6.18 -6.10
N LYS A 20 0.15 7.18 -6.93
CA LYS A 20 1.52 7.58 -7.21
C LYS A 20 2.07 8.40 -6.05
N GLN A 21 3.20 7.97 -5.50
CA GLN A 21 3.86 8.68 -4.41
C GLN A 21 4.51 9.96 -4.95
N THR A 22 4.28 11.08 -4.31
CA THR A 22 4.79 12.37 -4.75
C THR A 22 5.99 12.85 -3.95
N ARG A 23 6.25 12.24 -2.80
CA ARG A 23 7.36 12.61 -1.89
C ARG A 23 7.76 11.40 -1.04
N GLY A 24 8.81 11.58 -0.24
CA GLY A 24 9.34 10.53 0.62
C GLY A 24 10.24 9.57 -0.13
N PRO A 25 10.69 8.48 0.54
CA PRO A 25 11.69 7.55 -0.01
C PRO A 25 11.22 6.79 -1.25
N PHE A 26 9.90 6.69 -1.48
CA PHE A 26 9.33 5.97 -2.61
C PHE A 26 8.71 6.91 -3.66
N ALA A 27 9.13 8.18 -3.69
CA ALA A 27 8.62 9.15 -4.66
C ALA A 27 8.71 8.60 -6.09
N GLY A 28 7.62 8.74 -6.85
CA GLY A 28 7.49 8.22 -8.21
C GLY A 28 6.94 6.80 -8.30
N ALA A 29 6.94 6.04 -7.21
CA ALA A 29 6.40 4.68 -7.20
C ALA A 29 4.87 4.68 -7.07
N TRP A 30 4.24 3.69 -7.71
CA TRP A 30 2.83 3.40 -7.53
C TRP A 30 2.68 2.37 -6.40
N LEU A 31 1.99 2.76 -5.35
CA LEU A 31 1.80 1.93 -4.16
C LEU A 31 0.33 1.89 -3.73
N LEU A 32 0.03 1.00 -2.79
CA LEU A 32 -1.30 0.95 -2.18
C LEU A 32 -1.61 2.27 -1.45
N PRO A 33 -2.86 2.74 -1.50
CA PRO A 33 -3.26 3.95 -0.80
C PRO A 33 -3.17 3.77 0.72
N GLY A 34 -2.87 4.85 1.41
CA GLY A 34 -2.77 4.89 2.85
C GLY A 34 -1.78 5.94 3.32
N GLY A 35 -1.40 5.91 4.57
CA GLY A 35 -0.47 6.86 5.14
C GLY A 35 -0.25 6.67 6.63
N ARG A 36 0.50 7.59 7.21
CA ARG A 36 0.87 7.56 8.61
C ARG A 36 -0.29 7.97 9.51
N ALA A 37 -0.46 7.25 10.62
CA ALA A 37 -1.35 7.65 11.69
C ALA A 37 -0.76 8.83 12.47
N ALA A 38 -1.59 9.80 12.81
CA ALA A 38 -1.24 10.82 13.79
C ALA A 38 -1.15 10.19 15.19
N ASP A 39 -0.48 10.87 16.12
CA ASP A 39 -0.21 10.31 17.47
C ASP A 39 -1.48 9.90 18.23
N ASP A 40 -2.59 10.61 18.00
CA ASP A 40 -3.88 10.36 18.62
C ASP A 40 -4.86 9.56 17.75
N GLU A 41 -4.39 9.02 16.64
CA GLU A 41 -5.20 8.39 15.61
C GLU A 41 -4.95 6.88 15.56
N SER A 42 -6.02 6.07 15.51
CA SER A 42 -5.85 4.64 15.26
C SER A 42 -5.41 4.39 13.82
N ALA A 43 -4.78 3.24 13.59
CA ALA A 43 -4.35 2.84 12.25
C ALA A 43 -5.52 2.80 11.25
N VAL A 44 -6.65 2.22 11.63
CA VAL A 44 -7.83 2.14 10.75
C VAL A 44 -8.41 3.53 10.48
N HIS A 45 -8.46 4.40 11.48
CA HIS A 45 -8.94 5.77 11.30
C HIS A 45 -8.05 6.53 10.31
N ALA A 46 -6.73 6.43 10.47
CA ALA A 46 -5.77 7.02 9.54
C ALA A 46 -5.95 6.47 8.12
N LEU A 47 -6.15 5.15 8.01
CA LEU A 47 -6.36 4.49 6.71
C LEU A 47 -7.59 5.03 5.99
N VAL A 48 -8.72 5.10 6.69
CA VAL A 48 -9.98 5.63 6.09
C VAL A 48 -9.80 7.07 5.66
N ARG A 49 -9.16 7.89 6.48
CA ARG A 49 -8.87 9.29 6.16
C ARG A 49 -7.95 9.43 4.96
N GLU A 50 -6.83 8.72 4.93
CA GLU A 50 -5.85 8.78 3.84
C GLU A 50 -6.43 8.28 2.52
N VAL A 51 -7.17 7.18 2.53
CA VAL A 51 -7.84 6.67 1.33
C VAL A 51 -8.80 7.72 0.77
N ARG A 52 -9.58 8.38 1.63
CA ARG A 52 -10.49 9.42 1.22
C ARG A 52 -9.76 10.62 0.61
N GLU A 53 -8.69 11.07 1.24
CA GLU A 53 -7.87 12.20 0.76
C GLU A 53 -7.22 11.88 -0.59
N GLU A 54 -6.64 10.69 -0.73
CA GLU A 54 -5.85 10.32 -1.91
C GLU A 54 -6.70 9.88 -3.09
N THR A 55 -7.89 9.31 -2.85
CA THR A 55 -8.67 8.63 -3.89
C THR A 55 -10.11 9.09 -4.01
N GLY A 56 -10.62 9.86 -3.07
CA GLY A 56 -12.03 10.23 -3.00
C GLY A 56 -12.96 9.11 -2.57
N LEU A 57 -12.44 7.91 -2.34
CA LEU A 57 -13.25 6.75 -1.97
C LEU A 57 -13.40 6.62 -0.45
N THR A 58 -14.51 6.00 -0.04
CA THR A 58 -14.75 5.64 1.35
C THR A 58 -14.49 4.16 1.53
N LEU A 59 -13.42 3.83 2.26
CA LEU A 59 -13.10 2.45 2.63
C LEU A 59 -14.06 1.99 3.72
N THR A 60 -14.67 0.81 3.52
CA THR A 60 -15.56 0.18 4.49
C THR A 60 -15.03 -1.20 4.87
N ASP A 61 -15.38 -1.67 6.06
CA ASP A 61 -15.08 -3.03 6.51
C ASP A 61 -13.61 -3.45 6.32
N ALA A 62 -12.68 -2.59 6.73
CA ALA A 62 -11.26 -2.88 6.62
C ALA A 62 -10.88 -4.09 7.48
N ILE A 63 -10.29 -5.11 6.84
CA ILE A 63 -9.86 -6.35 7.47
C ILE A 63 -8.34 -6.40 7.47
N TYR A 64 -7.72 -6.61 8.62
CA TYR A 64 -6.28 -6.74 8.76
C TYR A 64 -5.77 -7.99 8.02
N VAL A 65 -4.73 -7.83 7.22
CA VAL A 65 -4.06 -8.93 6.50
C VAL A 65 -2.76 -9.31 7.19
N THR A 66 -1.83 -8.38 7.29
CA THR A 66 -0.53 -8.58 7.92
C THR A 66 0.12 -7.22 8.19
N GLY A 67 1.22 -7.24 8.90
CA GLY A 67 2.03 -6.04 9.14
C GLY A 67 3.49 -6.28 8.85
N TYR A 68 4.22 -5.18 8.73
CA TYR A 68 5.65 -5.20 8.42
C TYR A 68 6.38 -4.17 9.25
N ARG A 69 7.61 -4.51 9.63
CA ARG A 69 8.59 -3.50 9.93
C ARG A 69 9.36 -3.20 8.65
N THR A 70 9.24 -1.98 8.16
CA THR A 70 9.84 -1.54 6.90
C THR A 70 10.90 -0.50 7.17
N SER A 71 12.10 -0.72 6.66
CA SER A 71 13.24 0.17 6.89
C SER A 71 14.08 0.33 5.63
N GLY A 72 14.81 1.41 5.59
CA GLY A 72 15.73 1.74 4.51
C GLY A 72 16.52 2.98 4.86
N ASP A 73 17.06 3.65 3.84
CA ASP A 73 17.82 4.87 4.03
C ASP A 73 16.88 6.01 4.47
N GLY A 74 17.08 6.47 5.71
CA GLY A 74 16.34 7.60 6.27
C GLY A 74 14.92 7.30 6.76
N TYR A 75 14.51 6.01 6.83
CA TYR A 75 13.19 5.67 7.35
C TYR A 75 13.17 4.32 8.08
N ASP A 76 12.31 4.21 9.06
CA ASP A 76 12.01 2.99 9.81
C ASP A 76 10.59 3.14 10.38
N LEU A 77 9.67 2.27 9.97
CA LEU A 77 8.27 2.37 10.38
C LEU A 77 7.59 1.00 10.36
N THR A 78 6.49 0.91 11.10
CA THR A 78 5.56 -0.21 11.02
C THR A 78 4.50 0.10 9.97
N VAL A 79 4.28 -0.82 9.03
CA VAL A 79 3.23 -0.71 8.00
C VAL A 79 2.22 -1.82 8.21
N LEU A 80 0.96 -1.47 8.38
CA LEU A 80 -0.14 -2.41 8.55
C LEU A 80 -0.95 -2.49 7.26
N LEU A 81 -1.10 -3.70 6.72
CA LEU A 81 -1.84 -3.97 5.50
C LEU A 81 -3.26 -4.45 5.84
N TYR A 82 -4.22 -3.73 5.29
CA TYR A 82 -5.65 -4.06 5.37
C TYR A 82 -6.20 -4.32 3.98
N ARG A 83 -7.36 -4.95 3.90
CA ARG A 83 -8.14 -5.06 2.68
C ARG A 83 -9.60 -4.74 2.98
N GLY A 84 -10.31 -4.25 1.99
CA GLY A 84 -11.74 -3.98 2.13
C GLY A 84 -12.31 -3.35 0.88
N PRO A 85 -13.65 -3.35 0.77
CA PRO A 85 -14.34 -2.66 -0.30
C PRO A 85 -14.29 -1.14 -0.09
N ALA A 86 -14.40 -0.40 -1.18
CA ALA A 86 -14.51 1.05 -1.12
C ALA A 86 -15.64 1.51 -2.03
N GLU A 87 -16.30 2.59 -1.63
CA GLU A 87 -17.44 3.17 -2.33
C GLU A 87 -17.13 4.60 -2.77
N GLY A 88 -17.80 5.05 -3.80
CA GLY A 88 -17.69 6.40 -4.30
C GLY A 88 -17.06 6.47 -5.68
N THR A 89 -16.66 7.67 -6.07
CA THR A 89 -16.02 7.95 -7.35
C THR A 89 -14.55 8.24 -7.15
N LEU A 90 -13.69 7.60 -7.95
CA LEU A 90 -12.25 7.82 -7.89
C LEU A 90 -11.91 9.24 -8.36
N VAL A 91 -11.35 10.03 -7.45
CA VAL A 91 -10.85 11.37 -7.70
C VAL A 91 -9.48 11.49 -7.03
N ALA A 92 -8.42 11.57 -7.84
CA ALA A 92 -7.07 11.72 -7.31
C ALA A 92 -6.90 13.03 -6.55
N GLU A 93 -6.07 13.02 -5.51
CA GLU A 93 -5.67 14.21 -4.79
C GLU A 93 -4.96 15.19 -5.72
N HIS A 94 -5.18 16.48 -5.53
CA HIS A 94 -4.52 17.53 -6.33
C HIS A 94 -3.00 17.37 -6.27
N GLY A 95 -2.36 17.34 -7.44
CA GLY A 95 -0.90 17.17 -7.55
C GLY A 95 -0.43 15.71 -7.50
N SER A 96 -1.34 14.76 -7.39
CA SER A 96 -1.05 13.32 -7.38
C SER A 96 -1.81 12.60 -8.48
N ASP A 97 -1.76 11.27 -8.47
CA ASP A 97 -2.49 10.41 -9.40
C ASP A 97 -2.95 9.14 -8.67
N ALA A 98 -4.12 8.65 -9.04
CA ALA A 98 -4.69 7.42 -8.51
C ALA A 98 -5.39 6.68 -9.64
N ARG A 99 -5.11 5.38 -9.80
CA ARG A 99 -5.63 4.58 -10.91
C ARG A 99 -5.91 3.15 -10.50
N TRP A 100 -6.82 2.52 -11.24
CA TRP A 100 -7.02 1.08 -11.20
C TRP A 100 -6.05 0.39 -12.15
N PHE A 101 -5.37 -0.65 -11.66
CA PHE A 101 -4.40 -1.42 -12.42
C PHE A 101 -4.81 -2.88 -12.50
N ASP A 102 -4.69 -3.48 -13.67
CA ASP A 102 -4.77 -4.93 -13.79
C ASP A 102 -3.60 -5.56 -13.04
N VAL A 103 -3.86 -6.61 -12.29
CA VAL A 103 -2.84 -7.29 -11.48
C VAL A 103 -1.65 -7.73 -12.34
N GLU A 104 -1.92 -8.19 -13.56
CA GLU A 104 -0.87 -8.65 -14.49
C GLU A 104 0.00 -7.52 -15.03
N ALA A 105 -0.51 -6.29 -15.03
CA ALA A 105 0.24 -5.11 -15.45
C ALA A 105 1.23 -4.59 -14.39
N ILE A 106 1.25 -5.18 -13.20
CA ILE A 106 2.10 -4.76 -12.07
C ILE A 106 3.33 -5.67 -11.90
N ALA A 107 3.70 -6.42 -12.94
CA ALA A 107 4.83 -7.37 -12.89
C ALA A 107 6.17 -6.71 -12.55
N GLU A 108 6.35 -5.44 -12.91
CA GLU A 108 7.55 -4.66 -12.62
C GLU A 108 7.30 -3.60 -11.53
N ALA A 109 6.36 -3.90 -10.63
CA ALA A 109 6.02 -2.99 -9.54
C ALA A 109 7.18 -2.84 -8.55
N HIS A 110 7.10 -1.78 -7.75
CA HIS A 110 8.01 -1.56 -6.63
C HIS A 110 8.06 -2.82 -5.72
N PRO A 111 9.25 -3.24 -5.25
CA PRO A 111 9.39 -4.47 -4.48
C PRO A 111 8.49 -4.55 -3.24
N ALA A 112 8.28 -3.44 -2.55
CA ALA A 112 7.38 -3.41 -1.39
C ALA A 112 5.93 -3.72 -1.79
N LEU A 113 5.45 -3.17 -2.91
CA LEU A 113 4.12 -3.48 -3.43
C LEU A 113 4.01 -4.96 -3.81
N ARG A 114 5.02 -5.52 -4.45
CA ARG A 114 5.05 -6.94 -4.80
C ARG A 114 4.90 -7.82 -3.56
N ARG A 115 5.62 -7.50 -2.48
CA ARG A 115 5.51 -8.21 -1.20
C ARG A 115 4.09 -8.11 -0.62
N GLN A 116 3.50 -6.94 -0.63
CA GLN A 116 2.16 -6.71 -0.10
C GLN A 116 1.10 -7.48 -0.88
N LEU A 117 1.17 -7.45 -2.20
CA LEU A 117 0.25 -8.21 -3.07
C LEU A 117 0.41 -9.71 -2.88
N PHE A 118 1.65 -10.19 -2.80
CA PHE A 118 1.94 -11.61 -2.57
C PHE A 118 1.32 -12.09 -1.25
N ASP A 119 1.53 -11.35 -0.17
CA ASP A 119 1.01 -11.72 1.15
C ASP A 119 -0.52 -11.62 1.23
N ALA A 120 -1.14 -10.77 0.42
CA ALA A 120 -2.59 -10.68 0.30
C ALA A 120 -3.19 -11.74 -0.65
N GLY A 121 -2.37 -12.58 -1.26
CA GLY A 121 -2.83 -13.61 -2.19
C GLY A 121 -3.25 -13.08 -3.55
N VAL A 122 -2.74 -11.92 -3.96
CA VAL A 122 -3.10 -11.25 -5.21
C VAL A 122 -1.99 -11.44 -6.25
N GLY A 123 -2.36 -11.92 -7.43
CA GLY A 123 -1.43 -12.13 -8.51
C GLY A 123 -0.58 -13.39 -8.35
N ARG A 124 0.43 -13.49 -9.22
CA ARG A 124 1.35 -14.61 -9.26
C ARG A 124 2.77 -14.07 -9.20
N ASP A 125 3.39 -14.18 -8.06
CA ASP A 125 4.77 -13.76 -7.86
C ASP A 125 5.53 -14.87 -7.16
N ASP A 126 6.83 -14.67 -6.97
CA ASP A 126 7.71 -15.63 -6.35
C ASP A 126 8.37 -14.99 -5.13
N ASP A 127 8.24 -15.66 -3.99
CA ASP A 127 8.71 -15.16 -2.70
C ASP A 127 10.22 -14.88 -2.72
N ALA A 128 11.00 -15.78 -3.30
CA ALA A 128 12.45 -15.62 -3.40
C ALA A 128 12.86 -14.48 -4.33
N LEU A 129 12.14 -14.29 -5.44
CA LEU A 129 12.39 -13.16 -6.35
C LEU A 129 12.03 -11.83 -5.70
N ILE A 130 10.97 -11.78 -4.90
CA ILE A 130 10.60 -10.58 -4.15
C ILE A 130 11.68 -10.25 -3.12
N ASP A 131 12.17 -11.25 -2.38
CA ASP A 131 13.25 -11.06 -1.40
C ASP A 131 14.51 -10.51 -2.07
N ALA A 132 14.88 -11.04 -3.23
CA ALA A 132 16.02 -10.53 -3.98
C ALA A 132 15.81 -9.08 -4.44
N ALA A 133 14.63 -8.75 -4.92
CA ALA A 133 14.30 -7.38 -5.36
C ALA A 133 14.32 -6.39 -4.19
N LEU A 134 13.83 -6.77 -3.02
CA LEU A 134 13.90 -5.95 -1.81
C LEU A 134 15.35 -5.72 -1.39
N ALA A 135 16.18 -6.75 -1.41
CA ALA A 135 17.60 -6.65 -1.08
C ALA A 135 18.34 -5.73 -2.07
N ASP A 136 18.08 -5.86 -3.37
CA ASP A 136 18.69 -5.03 -4.40
C ASP A 136 18.29 -3.54 -4.25
N ALA A 137 17.07 -3.28 -3.78
CA ALA A 137 16.59 -1.93 -3.51
C ALA A 137 17.00 -1.40 -2.12
N ALA A 138 17.74 -2.18 -1.34
CA ALA A 138 18.14 -1.86 0.04
C ALA A 138 16.93 -1.56 0.94
N ILE A 139 15.85 -2.32 0.78
CA ILE A 139 14.63 -2.22 1.59
C ILE A 139 14.57 -3.39 2.56
N GLY A 140 14.57 -3.10 3.86
CA GLY A 140 14.23 -4.07 4.89
C GLY A 140 12.72 -4.14 5.03
N MET A 141 12.16 -5.36 4.96
CA MET A 141 10.71 -5.54 5.09
C MET A 141 10.46 -6.89 5.78
N VAL A 142 10.24 -6.81 7.08
CA VAL A 142 10.07 -8.00 7.93
C VAL A 142 8.60 -8.10 8.34
N ARG A 143 8.00 -9.26 8.08
CA ARG A 143 6.62 -9.52 8.51
C ARG A 143 6.53 -9.57 10.04
N LEU A 144 5.50 -8.95 10.58
CA LEU A 144 5.19 -9.04 12.01
C LEU A 144 4.61 -10.42 12.34
N PRO A 145 4.89 -10.92 13.58
CA PRO A 145 4.33 -12.19 14.03
C PRO A 145 2.80 -12.17 14.19
#